data_2d2ac4d4dd80a026b87f04b0981dae78
#
_entry.id   2d2ac4d4dd80a026b87f04b0981dae78
#
_cell.length_a   1.000
_cell.length_b   1.000
_cell.length_c   1.000
_cell.angle_alpha   90.00
_cell.angle_beta   90.00
_cell.angle_gamma   90.00
#
_symmetry.space_group_name_H-M   'P 1'
#
loop_
_entity.id
_entity.type
_entity.pdbx_description
1 polymer ?
#
loop_
_entity_poly.entity_id
_entity_poly.type
_entity_poly.pdbx_seq_one_letter_code
_entity_poly.pdbx_strand_id
1 'polypeptide(L)'
;MFGTPGLLAAARRPVWIALGMTIGVMSAGPLQAQQAAAPAQAAQAAPTTRVFSGDAGMVLNFIKADKVADFEMVVAKLKEALAKSAKPERKQQATSWKIFKAAEPGAGGSVLYVFIVDPSVKGADYSVANILAESFPADQVNEIYKAYAGAYATGQNIVNLSLVSDLGK
;
A
#
# COMPACT_ATOMS: atom_id res chain seq x y z
N MET A 1 -0.40 29.67 -56.55
CA MET A 1 -1.51 30.60 -56.30
C MET A 1 -1.63 30.71 -54.80
N PHE A 2 -1.04 31.74 -54.21
CA PHE A 2 -1.60 32.91 -53.59
C PHE A 2 -2.41 32.54 -52.33
N GLY A 3 -2.18 33.04 -51.13
CA GLY A 3 -1.38 34.17 -50.62
C GLY A 3 -1.62 34.23 -49.10
N THR A 4 -0.63 34.65 -48.41
CA THR A 4 -0.65 35.31 -47.09
C THR A 4 -1.27 36.73 -47.25
N PRO A 5 -1.44 37.60 -46.28
CA PRO A 5 -1.07 37.67 -44.87
C PRO A 5 -2.11 38.43 -44.00
N GLY A 6 -1.76 38.71 -42.79
CA GLY A 6 -2.27 39.85 -42.06
C GLY A 6 -2.53 39.55 -40.58
N LEU A 7 -2.25 40.30 -39.65
CA LEU A 7 -1.53 41.55 -39.32
C LEU A 7 -1.69 41.74 -37.80
N LEU A 8 -0.60 41.97 -37.16
CA LEU A 8 -0.34 42.83 -35.99
C LEU A 8 -1.53 43.62 -35.39
N ALA A 9 -1.69 43.56 -34.06
CA ALA A 9 -2.10 44.72 -33.28
C ALA A 9 -1.44 44.73 -31.90
N ALA A 10 -0.52 45.64 -31.77
CA ALA A 10 0.07 46.09 -30.53
C ALA A 10 -0.85 47.16 -29.90
N ALA A 11 -1.01 47.13 -28.57
CA ALA A 11 -1.49 48.27 -27.82
C ALA A 11 -0.98 48.14 -26.36
N ARG A 12 0.06 48.85 -26.03
CA ARG A 12 0.16 50.14 -25.34
C ARG A 12 -0.19 50.08 -23.85
N ARG A 13 0.86 50.19 -23.05
CA ARG A 13 0.87 50.56 -21.62
C ARG A 13 0.37 51.99 -21.40
N PRO A 14 -0.12 52.35 -20.24
CA PRO A 14 0.25 53.59 -19.62
C PRO A 14 1.00 53.39 -18.30
N VAL A 15 2.05 54.18 -18.22
CA VAL A 15 2.85 54.48 -17.05
C VAL A 15 2.04 55.47 -16.21
N TRP A 16 1.89 55.20 -14.93
CA TRP A 16 1.54 56.23 -13.96
C TRP A 16 2.64 56.25 -12.89
N ILE A 17 3.39 57.36 -12.95
CA ILE A 17 4.31 57.82 -11.92
C ILE A 17 3.46 58.59 -10.90
N ALA A 18 3.47 58.16 -9.65
CA ALA A 18 3.08 59.00 -8.53
C ALA A 18 4.12 58.87 -7.43
N LEU A 19 4.88 59.94 -7.32
CA LEU A 19 5.84 60.23 -6.28
C LEU A 19 5.07 60.60 -5.00
N GLY A 20 5.28 59.85 -3.93
CA GLY A 20 4.73 60.18 -2.61
C GLY A 20 5.71 59.76 -1.53
N MET A 21 6.45 60.74 -1.07
CA MET A 21 7.42 60.70 0.02
C MET A 21 6.67 60.87 1.35
N THR A 22 6.63 59.87 2.22
CA THR A 22 6.30 60.06 3.63
C THR A 22 7.26 59.29 4.53
N ILE A 23 7.89 60.04 5.35
CA ILE A 23 8.76 59.68 6.47
C ILE A 23 7.88 59.07 7.57
N GLY A 24 8.34 58.02 8.20
CA GLY A 24 7.77 57.71 9.49
C GLY A 24 7.90 56.28 9.99
N VAL A 25 8.67 56.15 11.04
CA VAL A 25 8.57 55.24 12.16
C VAL A 25 9.15 53.83 11.96
N MET A 26 10.36 53.65 12.45
CA MET A 26 10.93 52.40 12.91
C MET A 26 10.03 51.80 14.01
N SER A 27 9.37 50.71 13.74
CA SER A 27 8.88 49.79 14.75
C SER A 27 9.61 48.48 14.60
N ALA A 28 10.47 48.21 15.58
CA ALA A 28 11.09 46.89 15.74
C ALA A 28 10.00 45.87 16.05
N GLY A 29 9.61 45.08 15.03
CA GLY A 29 8.77 43.92 15.22
C GLY A 29 9.61 42.74 15.75
N PRO A 30 9.06 41.89 16.64
CA PRO A 30 9.78 40.75 17.18
C PRO A 30 10.13 39.75 16.06
N LEU A 31 11.38 39.28 16.06
CA LEU A 31 11.82 38.14 15.29
C LEU A 31 10.95 36.94 15.69
N GLN A 32 9.95 36.64 14.88
CA GLN A 32 9.30 35.34 14.94
C GLN A 32 10.31 34.29 14.43
N ALA A 33 10.87 33.53 15.36
CA ALA A 33 11.60 32.33 15.07
C ALA A 33 10.70 31.43 14.23
N GLN A 34 11.03 31.25 12.96
CA GLN A 34 10.42 30.33 12.06
C GLN A 34 10.74 28.93 12.59
N GLN A 35 9.83 28.39 13.38
CA GLN A 35 9.88 27.04 13.89
C GLN A 35 9.78 26.13 12.67
N ALA A 36 10.93 25.56 12.29
CA ALA A 36 10.99 24.56 11.25
C ALA A 36 10.01 23.43 11.63
N ALA A 37 8.94 23.32 10.87
CA ALA A 37 8.01 22.21 11.01
C ALA A 37 8.81 20.90 10.85
N ALA A 38 8.87 20.12 11.91
CA ALA A 38 9.39 18.77 11.85
C ALA A 38 8.63 18.01 10.73
N PRO A 39 9.33 17.19 9.90
CA PRO A 39 8.64 16.41 8.89
C PRO A 39 7.55 15.60 9.57
N ALA A 40 6.30 15.81 9.17
CA ALA A 40 5.18 15.03 9.62
C ALA A 40 5.52 13.56 9.33
N GLN A 41 5.76 12.79 10.37
CA GLN A 41 5.82 11.34 10.27
C GLN A 41 4.51 10.91 9.62
N ALA A 42 4.61 10.36 8.40
CA ALA A 42 3.46 9.78 7.72
C ALA A 42 2.81 8.80 8.69
N ALA A 43 1.63 9.14 9.16
CA ALA A 43 0.86 8.27 10.03
C ALA A 43 0.73 6.94 9.29
N GLN A 44 1.35 5.90 9.83
CA GLN A 44 1.22 4.54 9.33
C GLN A 44 -0.27 4.23 9.42
N ALA A 45 -0.92 4.12 8.25
CA ALA A 45 -2.32 3.74 8.19
C ALA A 45 -2.49 2.44 8.98
N ALA A 46 -3.41 2.43 9.96
CA ALA A 46 -3.70 1.24 10.72
C ALA A 46 -4.02 0.09 9.74
N PRO A 47 -3.47 -1.10 9.96
CA PRO A 47 -3.70 -2.22 9.06
C PRO A 47 -5.19 -2.51 8.98
N THR A 48 -5.74 -2.41 7.77
CA THR A 48 -7.14 -2.71 7.50
C THR A 48 -7.37 -4.22 7.66
N THR A 49 -8.47 -4.60 8.32
CA THR A 49 -8.89 -6.01 8.40
C THR A 49 -9.23 -6.54 7.01
N ARG A 50 -8.86 -7.80 6.76
CA ARG A 50 -9.19 -8.50 5.51
C ARG A 50 -10.05 -9.73 5.81
N VAL A 51 -11.31 -9.63 5.47
CA VAL A 51 -12.30 -10.69 5.67
C VAL A 51 -12.81 -11.16 4.32
N PHE A 52 -12.89 -12.48 4.11
CA PHE A 52 -13.55 -13.05 2.95
C PHE A 52 -15.05 -13.22 3.22
N SER A 53 -15.87 -12.71 2.31
CA SER A 53 -17.34 -12.85 2.37
C SER A 53 -17.84 -14.12 1.68
N GLY A 54 -17.05 -14.67 0.74
CA GLY A 54 -17.36 -15.91 0.01
C GLY A 54 -17.04 -17.18 0.80
N ASP A 55 -17.37 -18.33 0.22
CA ASP A 55 -17.06 -19.66 0.80
C ASP A 55 -15.58 -19.95 0.78
N ALA A 56 -14.88 -19.38 -0.19
CA ALA A 56 -13.43 -19.38 -0.32
C ALA A 56 -12.92 -17.99 -0.68
N GLY A 57 -11.62 -17.81 -0.62
CA GLY A 57 -10.94 -16.58 -1.01
C GLY A 57 -9.69 -16.83 -1.81
N MET A 58 -9.33 -15.88 -2.66
CA MET A 58 -8.08 -15.90 -3.40
C MET A 58 -7.42 -14.53 -3.34
N VAL A 59 -6.09 -14.50 -3.21
CA VAL A 59 -5.30 -13.27 -3.32
C VAL A 59 -4.17 -13.50 -4.31
N LEU A 60 -4.12 -12.66 -5.35
CA LEU A 60 -3.03 -12.62 -6.31
C LEU A 60 -2.01 -11.57 -5.84
N ASN A 61 -0.78 -12.01 -5.67
CA ASN A 61 0.33 -11.20 -5.19
C ASN A 61 1.41 -11.14 -6.26
N PHE A 62 1.64 -9.96 -6.83
CA PHE A 62 2.64 -9.73 -7.87
C PHE A 62 3.92 -9.19 -7.21
N ILE A 63 4.95 -10.03 -7.14
CA ILE A 63 6.18 -9.77 -6.39
C ILE A 63 7.32 -9.44 -7.35
N LYS A 64 8.11 -8.42 -7.02
CA LYS A 64 9.34 -8.08 -7.77
C LYS A 64 10.29 -9.26 -7.77
N ALA A 65 10.90 -9.56 -8.91
CA ALA A 65 11.79 -10.71 -9.05
C ALA A 65 13.00 -10.67 -8.08
N ASP A 66 13.52 -9.49 -7.80
CA ASP A 66 14.62 -9.27 -6.86
C ASP A 66 14.19 -9.29 -5.37
N LYS A 67 12.87 -9.36 -5.09
CA LYS A 67 12.28 -9.36 -3.74
C LYS A 67 11.59 -10.66 -3.34
N VAL A 68 11.78 -11.70 -4.14
CA VAL A 68 11.20 -13.03 -3.87
C VAL A 68 11.63 -13.57 -2.50
N ALA A 69 12.91 -13.46 -2.15
CA ALA A 69 13.42 -13.94 -0.87
C ALA A 69 12.80 -13.18 0.32
N ASP A 70 12.64 -11.86 0.21
CA ASP A 70 11.99 -11.03 1.22
C ASP A 70 10.53 -11.48 1.42
N PHE A 71 9.80 -11.71 0.33
CA PHE A 71 8.41 -12.18 0.39
C PHE A 71 8.27 -13.57 0.98
N GLU A 72 9.12 -14.53 0.57
CA GLU A 72 9.11 -15.90 1.08
C GLU A 72 9.48 -15.94 2.58
N MET A 73 10.37 -15.06 3.04
CA MET A 73 10.66 -14.87 4.47
C MET A 73 9.38 -14.44 5.22
N VAL A 74 8.62 -13.49 4.68
CA VAL A 74 7.35 -13.04 5.29
C VAL A 74 6.34 -14.18 5.34
N VAL A 75 6.23 -14.99 4.28
CA VAL A 75 5.37 -16.19 4.25
C VAL A 75 5.77 -17.18 5.35
N ALA A 76 7.08 -17.39 5.55
CA ALA A 76 7.56 -18.25 6.63
C ALA A 76 7.19 -17.72 8.02
N LYS A 77 7.30 -16.39 8.22
CA LYS A 77 6.86 -15.73 9.46
C LYS A 77 5.35 -15.79 9.67
N LEU A 78 4.57 -15.67 8.62
CA LEU A 78 3.12 -15.86 8.69
C LEU A 78 2.75 -17.28 9.13
N LYS A 79 3.40 -18.29 8.55
CA LYS A 79 3.23 -19.69 8.96
C LYS A 79 3.59 -19.90 10.43
N GLU A 80 4.69 -19.31 10.88
CA GLU A 80 5.12 -19.35 12.29
C GLU A 80 4.07 -18.71 13.21
N ALA A 81 3.56 -17.52 12.84
CA ALA A 81 2.55 -16.81 13.60
C ALA A 81 1.25 -17.62 13.76
N LEU A 82 0.76 -18.18 12.67
CA LEU A 82 -0.43 -19.02 12.68
C LEU A 82 -0.25 -20.29 13.53
N ALA A 83 0.92 -20.93 13.45
CA ALA A 83 1.22 -22.12 14.23
C ALA A 83 1.32 -21.85 15.74
N LYS A 84 1.88 -20.71 16.13
CA LYS A 84 2.02 -20.29 17.54
C LYS A 84 0.74 -19.76 18.16
N SER A 85 -0.24 -19.37 17.36
CA SER A 85 -1.45 -18.73 17.87
C SER A 85 -2.28 -19.67 18.74
N ALA A 86 -2.72 -19.18 19.89
CA ALA A 86 -3.67 -19.88 20.75
C ALA A 86 -5.12 -19.75 20.26
N LYS A 87 -5.41 -18.83 19.32
CA LYS A 87 -6.75 -18.56 18.81
C LYS A 87 -7.25 -19.71 17.91
N PRO A 88 -8.41 -20.33 18.20
CA PRO A 88 -8.93 -21.42 17.36
C PRO A 88 -9.11 -21.03 15.89
N GLU A 89 -9.54 -19.78 15.62
CA GLU A 89 -9.71 -19.26 14.27
C GLU A 89 -8.40 -19.26 13.47
N ARG A 90 -7.25 -18.94 14.11
CA ARG A 90 -5.93 -18.95 13.45
C ARG A 90 -5.50 -20.37 13.09
N LYS A 91 -5.84 -21.33 13.93
CA LYS A 91 -5.59 -22.76 13.62
C LYS A 91 -6.43 -23.23 12.43
N GLN A 92 -7.70 -22.81 12.37
CA GLN A 92 -8.58 -23.10 11.22
C GLN A 92 -8.04 -22.43 9.95
N GLN A 93 -7.64 -21.16 10.02
CA GLN A 93 -7.01 -20.47 8.90
C GLN A 93 -5.76 -21.20 8.40
N ALA A 94 -4.90 -21.67 9.30
CA ALA A 94 -3.69 -22.41 8.94
C ALA A 94 -3.97 -23.70 8.15
N THR A 95 -5.11 -24.37 8.39
CA THR A 95 -5.48 -25.61 7.67
C THR A 95 -6.04 -25.36 6.27
N SER A 96 -6.69 -24.21 6.07
CA SER A 96 -7.38 -23.87 4.82
C SER A 96 -6.60 -22.91 3.91
N TRP A 97 -5.52 -22.32 4.41
CA TRP A 97 -4.74 -21.32 3.66
C TRP A 97 -3.52 -21.95 2.99
N LYS A 98 -3.52 -21.97 1.66
CA LYS A 98 -2.44 -22.48 0.82
C LYS A 98 -1.83 -21.35 0.02
N ILE A 99 -0.52 -21.42 -0.17
CA ILE A 99 0.25 -20.43 -0.94
C ILE A 99 0.96 -21.14 -2.06
N PHE A 100 0.70 -20.73 -3.28
CA PHE A 100 1.31 -21.25 -4.50
C PHE A 100 2.17 -20.17 -5.15
N LYS A 101 3.28 -20.59 -5.75
CA LYS A 101 4.10 -19.80 -6.64
C LYS A 101 3.81 -20.24 -8.06
N ALA A 102 3.42 -19.34 -8.94
CA ALA A 102 3.21 -19.67 -10.34
C ALA A 102 4.55 -20.01 -11.01
N ALA A 103 4.51 -20.96 -11.93
CA ALA A 103 5.65 -21.32 -12.75
C ALA A 103 5.89 -20.26 -13.85
N GLU A 104 4.81 -19.64 -14.33
CA GLU A 104 4.84 -18.64 -15.36
C GLU A 104 5.08 -17.24 -14.74
N PRO A 105 5.80 -16.35 -15.46
CA PRO A 105 5.97 -14.98 -15.00
C PRO A 105 4.64 -14.24 -14.96
N GLY A 106 4.44 -13.41 -13.95
CA GLY A 106 3.33 -12.50 -13.85
C GLY A 106 3.49 -11.24 -14.70
N ALA A 107 2.52 -10.36 -14.64
CA ALA A 107 2.53 -9.09 -15.35
C ALA A 107 3.81 -8.28 -15.06
N GLY A 108 4.42 -7.72 -16.11
CA GLY A 108 5.64 -6.92 -15.99
C GLY A 108 6.88 -7.69 -15.54
N GLY A 109 6.93 -9.01 -15.73
CA GLY A 109 8.06 -9.85 -15.29
C GLY A 109 8.09 -10.09 -13.78
N SER A 110 6.99 -9.82 -13.07
CA SER A 110 6.84 -10.14 -11.66
C SER A 110 6.69 -11.65 -11.44
N VAL A 111 6.94 -12.08 -10.20
CA VAL A 111 6.63 -13.45 -9.77
C VAL A 111 5.25 -13.44 -9.13
N LEU A 112 4.35 -14.30 -9.61
CA LEU A 112 2.99 -14.39 -9.09
C LEU A 112 2.95 -15.42 -7.95
N TYR A 113 2.44 -14.97 -6.78
CA TYR A 113 2.04 -15.85 -5.69
C TYR A 113 0.52 -15.80 -5.53
N VAL A 114 -0.08 -16.96 -5.45
CA VAL A 114 -1.52 -17.15 -5.29
C VAL A 114 -1.80 -17.70 -3.90
N PHE A 115 -2.52 -16.93 -3.11
CA PHE A 115 -3.04 -17.39 -1.83
C PHE A 115 -4.44 -17.94 -2.07
N ILE A 116 -4.67 -19.17 -1.67
CA ILE A 116 -5.98 -19.80 -1.69
C ILE A 116 -6.41 -20.09 -0.27
N VAL A 117 -7.59 -19.64 0.08
CA VAL A 117 -8.25 -19.89 1.36
C VAL A 117 -9.51 -20.69 1.06
N ASP A 118 -9.51 -21.99 1.37
CA ASP A 118 -10.66 -22.86 1.12
C ASP A 118 -10.73 -23.97 2.17
N PRO A 119 -11.81 -24.01 2.97
CA PRO A 119 -12.87 -22.97 3.11
C PRO A 119 -12.37 -21.70 3.82
N SER A 120 -13.04 -20.57 3.59
CA SER A 120 -12.79 -19.34 4.36
C SER A 120 -13.39 -19.45 5.76
N VAL A 121 -12.67 -19.01 6.79
CA VAL A 121 -13.19 -18.87 8.15
C VAL A 121 -13.97 -17.55 8.22
N LYS A 122 -15.27 -17.66 8.37
CA LYS A 122 -16.18 -16.48 8.35
C LYS A 122 -15.82 -15.48 9.46
N GLY A 123 -15.75 -14.22 9.09
CA GLY A 123 -15.43 -13.12 10.01
C GLY A 123 -13.97 -13.05 10.46
N ALA A 124 -13.13 -14.03 10.11
CA ALA A 124 -11.72 -14.02 10.48
C ALA A 124 -10.93 -13.04 9.63
N ASP A 125 -9.97 -12.34 10.27
CA ASP A 125 -9.06 -11.42 9.59
C ASP A 125 -7.87 -12.16 8.98
N TYR A 126 -7.70 -12.04 7.67
CA TYR A 126 -6.60 -12.58 6.87
C TYR A 126 -5.51 -11.53 6.55
N SER A 127 -5.51 -10.40 7.26
CA SER A 127 -4.44 -9.40 7.13
C SER A 127 -3.13 -9.95 7.66
N VAL A 128 -2.13 -10.09 6.78
CA VAL A 128 -0.79 -10.59 7.16
C VAL A 128 -0.19 -9.75 8.28
N ALA A 129 -0.29 -8.42 8.21
CA ALA A 129 0.25 -7.51 9.22
C ALA A 129 -0.40 -7.73 10.60
N ASN A 130 -1.73 -7.88 10.66
CA ASN A 130 -2.44 -8.10 11.93
C ASN A 130 -2.07 -9.46 12.54
N ILE A 131 -1.98 -10.51 11.72
CA ILE A 131 -1.59 -11.85 12.19
C ILE A 131 -0.16 -11.84 12.75
N LEU A 132 0.76 -11.15 12.07
CA LEU A 132 2.15 -11.02 12.55
C LEU A 132 2.20 -10.24 13.89
N ALA A 133 1.42 -9.15 14.01
CA ALA A 133 1.36 -8.35 15.23
C ALA A 133 0.82 -9.10 16.44
N GLU A 134 0.06 -10.18 16.24
CA GLU A 134 -0.41 -11.04 17.33
C GLU A 134 0.71 -11.93 17.92
N SER A 135 1.79 -12.17 17.17
CA SER A 135 2.78 -13.20 17.49
C SER A 135 4.20 -12.68 17.65
N PHE A 136 4.51 -11.50 17.16
CA PHE A 136 5.85 -10.92 17.20
C PHE A 136 5.86 -9.52 17.84
N PRO A 137 6.99 -9.10 18.44
CA PRO A 137 7.17 -7.75 18.96
C PRO A 137 7.04 -6.68 17.87
N ALA A 138 6.62 -5.47 18.24
CA ALA A 138 6.30 -4.40 17.33
C ALA A 138 7.47 -3.98 16.40
N ASP A 139 8.70 -3.95 16.90
CA ASP A 139 9.91 -3.66 16.15
C ASP A 139 10.14 -4.72 15.05
N GLN A 140 10.01 -5.99 15.39
CA GLN A 140 10.13 -7.08 14.44
C GLN A 140 9.02 -7.06 13.40
N VAL A 141 7.76 -6.78 13.81
CA VAL A 141 6.63 -6.62 12.88
C VAL A 141 6.89 -5.50 11.89
N ASN A 142 7.42 -4.37 12.34
CA ASN A 142 7.75 -3.24 11.46
C ASN A 142 8.78 -3.62 10.38
N GLU A 143 9.82 -4.36 10.73
CA GLU A 143 10.83 -4.81 9.76
C GLU A 143 10.25 -5.83 8.78
N ILE A 144 9.48 -6.81 9.26
CA ILE A 144 8.80 -7.79 8.41
C ILE A 144 7.82 -7.07 7.47
N TYR A 145 7.07 -6.08 7.96
CA TYR A 145 6.12 -5.33 7.16
C TYR A 145 6.79 -4.48 6.08
N LYS A 146 7.93 -3.84 6.38
CA LYS A 146 8.73 -3.13 5.36
C LYS A 146 9.17 -4.06 4.23
N ALA A 147 9.65 -5.26 4.57
CA ALA A 147 10.02 -6.27 3.59
C ALA A 147 8.81 -6.69 2.76
N TYR A 148 7.67 -6.94 3.43
CA TYR A 148 6.40 -7.31 2.78
C TYR A 148 5.90 -6.25 1.81
N ALA A 149 5.75 -5.01 2.27
CA ALA A 149 5.26 -3.91 1.45
C ALA A 149 6.23 -3.58 0.30
N GLY A 150 7.53 -3.65 0.55
CA GLY A 150 8.57 -3.38 -0.44
C GLY A 150 8.69 -4.46 -1.52
N ALA A 151 8.19 -5.66 -1.25
CA ALA A 151 8.27 -6.78 -2.20
C ALA A 151 7.29 -6.67 -3.37
N TYR A 152 6.21 -5.93 -3.23
CA TYR A 152 5.19 -5.85 -4.28
C TYR A 152 5.64 -5.04 -5.48
N ALA A 153 5.46 -5.60 -6.68
CA ALA A 153 5.61 -4.90 -7.95
C ALA A 153 4.36 -4.02 -8.24
N THR A 154 3.20 -4.55 -7.90
CA THR A 154 1.90 -3.87 -7.96
C THR A 154 1.09 -4.22 -6.69
N GLY A 155 -0.13 -3.71 -6.58
CA GLY A 155 -1.01 -4.08 -5.47
C GLY A 155 -1.44 -5.55 -5.50
N GLN A 156 -2.23 -5.93 -4.49
CA GLN A 156 -2.86 -7.24 -4.40
C GLN A 156 -4.24 -7.23 -5.06
N ASN A 157 -4.59 -8.31 -5.77
CA ASN A 157 -5.94 -8.55 -6.23
C ASN A 157 -6.60 -9.58 -5.30
N ILE A 158 -7.72 -9.20 -4.69
CA ILE A 158 -8.46 -10.01 -3.74
C ILE A 158 -9.78 -10.42 -4.37
N VAL A 159 -10.07 -11.71 -4.33
CA VAL A 159 -11.29 -12.28 -4.92
C VAL A 159 -12.01 -13.11 -3.88
N ASN A 160 -13.30 -12.83 -3.69
CA ASN A 160 -14.20 -13.69 -2.94
C ASN A 160 -14.77 -14.74 -3.88
N LEU A 161 -14.73 -16.00 -3.47
CA LEU A 161 -15.18 -17.12 -4.28
C LEU A 161 -16.41 -17.76 -3.64
N SER A 162 -17.40 -18.08 -4.48
CA SER A 162 -18.56 -18.87 -4.09
C SER A 162 -18.54 -20.19 -4.86
N LEU A 163 -18.78 -21.29 -4.17
CA LEU A 163 -18.81 -22.60 -4.80
C LEU A 163 -20.02 -22.71 -5.74
N VAL A 164 -19.76 -23.00 -7.01
CA VAL A 164 -20.82 -23.24 -8.02
C VAL A 164 -21.10 -24.74 -8.15
N SER A 165 -20.05 -25.56 -8.14
CA SER A 165 -20.17 -27.01 -8.28
C SER A 165 -18.93 -27.69 -7.70
N ASP A 166 -19.12 -28.81 -7.05
CA ASP A 166 -18.06 -29.74 -6.64
C ASP A 166 -18.19 -31.00 -7.52
N LEU A 167 -17.29 -31.14 -8.49
CA LEU A 167 -17.34 -32.23 -9.46
C LEU A 167 -16.94 -33.60 -8.85
N GLY A 168 -16.44 -33.59 -7.60
CA GLY A 168 -16.08 -34.79 -6.88
C GLY A 168 -17.18 -35.36 -5.97
N LYS A 169 -18.33 -34.68 -5.92
CA LYS A 169 -19.48 -35.10 -5.11
C LYS A 169 -20.74 -35.21 -5.93
#